data_868199418a7145df49385869ad77cfe3
#
_entry.id   868199418a7145df49385869ad77cfe3
#
_cell.length_a   1.000
_cell.length_b   1.000
_cell.length_c   1.000
_cell.angle_alpha   90.00
_cell.angle_beta   90.00
_cell.angle_gamma   90.00
#
_symmetry.space_group_name_H-M   'P 1'
#
loop_
_entity.id
_entity.type
_entity.pdbx_description
1 polymer ?
#
loop_
_entity_poly.entity_id
_entity_poly.type
_entity_poly.pdbx_seq_one_letter_code
_entity_poly.pdbx_strand_id
1 'polypeptide(L)'
;MLLAVLTMAVTVTSCSDDDPYATATSSDNPHILDPLFPNRVNGELPVISEFNRDGSFSMTVTVTPAEFTTVKWNFDGQESHTGMAIDTTLLAGTYDVKVIATTVEGKSTFREGLVNVKPLDTDPYTSTVGVERIVASGGSATLFGGKLTDIKSLVIGGVTVDAQPSSDGSSLKYTVPTSLADSSYRVAMVTSDGKMYGANKITISKQTMVVDAAIRSGVKAPVTINGINMENVASITINGKAITDFVAQTATSVTFTCPDLEAGDYVMTAKTKAGDDVKFYVNNTFVATGNLTVTSEKTLWEGHSYVSWELPDGDPNKIFQSTVSSMFNNVNVGTHVRVYYSLKSGDSYHQIQLMTPSWTLLSVGTKRDIAADGVWEFVLNEDDRNLIINQGALAIAGHGFYVDRVTVE
;
A
#
# COMPACT_ATOMS: atom_id res chain seq x y z
N MET A 1 64.02 -82.58 18.84
CA MET A 1 63.66 -81.33 18.21
C MET A 1 62.15 -81.24 18.19
N LEU A 2 61.55 -80.52 19.18
CA LEU A 2 60.11 -80.48 19.40
C LEU A 2 59.60 -79.12 18.86
N LEU A 3 58.77 -79.18 17.84
CA LEU A 3 58.20 -77.95 17.23
C LEU A 3 56.84 -77.70 17.94
N ALA A 4 56.81 -76.65 18.73
CA ALA A 4 55.52 -76.19 19.38
C ALA A 4 54.79 -75.29 18.42
N VAL A 5 53.62 -75.71 17.93
CA VAL A 5 52.66 -74.90 17.16
C VAL A 5 51.83 -74.09 18.15
N LEU A 6 52.07 -72.77 18.16
CA LEU A 6 51.25 -71.83 18.90
C LEU A 6 50.01 -71.40 18.10
N THR A 7 48.84 -71.94 18.42
CA THR A 7 47.57 -71.52 17.86
C THR A 7 47.16 -70.22 18.54
N MET A 8 47.21 -69.07 17.83
CA MET A 8 46.54 -67.82 18.23
C MET A 8 45.04 -67.92 17.95
N ALA A 9 44.28 -68.03 19.00
CA ALA A 9 42.82 -67.83 18.94
C ALA A 9 42.58 -66.34 18.71
N VAL A 10 42.16 -65.94 17.52
CA VAL A 10 41.60 -64.64 17.25
C VAL A 10 40.16 -64.65 17.80
N THR A 11 39.93 -63.99 18.94
CA THR A 11 38.60 -63.67 19.39
C THR A 11 38.10 -62.52 18.54
N VAL A 12 37.22 -62.80 17.56
CA VAL A 12 36.36 -61.79 16.92
C VAL A 12 35.36 -61.39 18.01
N THR A 13 35.60 -60.29 18.65
CA THR A 13 34.55 -59.55 19.34
C THR A 13 33.60 -59.09 18.28
N SER A 14 32.43 -59.70 18.13
CA SER A 14 31.29 -59.19 17.43
C SER A 14 30.99 -57.79 18.06
N CYS A 15 31.12 -56.73 17.28
CA CYS A 15 30.51 -55.47 17.65
C CYS A 15 29.03 -55.78 17.89
N SER A 16 28.64 -55.70 19.14
CA SER A 16 27.21 -55.58 19.53
C SER A 16 26.59 -54.45 18.74
N ASP A 17 25.35 -54.65 18.36
CA ASP A 17 24.44 -53.70 17.78
C ASP A 17 24.56 -52.30 18.36
N ASP A 18 25.56 -51.53 17.90
CA ASP A 18 25.45 -50.10 17.86
C ASP A 18 24.58 -49.80 16.64
N ASP A 19 23.29 -49.58 16.90
CA ASP A 19 22.34 -49.10 15.90
C ASP A 19 23.03 -47.85 15.29
N PRO A 20 23.45 -47.88 13.99
CA PRO A 20 24.18 -46.78 13.40
C PRO A 20 23.31 -45.49 13.29
N TYR A 21 22.07 -45.60 13.68
CA TYR A 21 21.11 -44.51 13.72
C TYR A 21 20.72 -44.23 15.17
N ALA A 22 21.25 -43.12 15.70
CA ALA A 22 20.80 -42.66 17.02
C ALA A 22 19.28 -42.50 17.03
N THR A 23 18.61 -43.26 17.90
CA THR A 23 17.16 -43.18 18.07
C THR A 23 16.81 -41.77 18.56
N ALA A 24 15.96 -41.05 17.83
CA ALA A 24 15.49 -39.75 18.23
C ALA A 24 14.78 -39.82 19.59
N THR A 25 15.06 -38.88 20.47
CA THR A 25 14.56 -38.81 21.86
C THR A 25 13.71 -37.57 22.09
N SER A 26 12.97 -37.51 23.21
CA SER A 26 12.21 -36.34 23.63
C SER A 26 13.08 -35.11 23.88
N SER A 27 14.37 -35.32 24.16
CA SER A 27 15.35 -34.26 24.43
C SER A 27 15.98 -33.65 23.15
N ASP A 28 15.71 -34.20 21.98
CA ASP A 28 16.26 -33.68 20.73
C ASP A 28 15.52 -32.40 20.29
N ASN A 29 16.21 -31.54 19.55
CA ASN A 29 15.57 -30.38 18.96
C ASN A 29 14.64 -30.84 17.81
N PRO A 30 13.43 -30.29 17.71
CA PRO A 30 12.56 -30.65 16.62
C PRO A 30 13.03 -30.04 15.29
N HIS A 31 12.89 -30.80 14.21
CA HIS A 31 13.13 -30.34 12.86
C HIS A 31 11.93 -30.63 11.98
N ILE A 32 11.55 -29.69 11.13
CA ILE A 32 10.59 -29.89 10.05
C ILE A 32 11.40 -30.31 8.82
N LEU A 33 11.29 -31.56 8.41
CA LEU A 33 12.07 -32.16 7.34
C LEU A 33 11.48 -31.85 5.96
N ASP A 34 10.16 -31.92 5.85
CA ASP A 34 9.42 -31.73 4.60
C ASP A 34 8.05 -31.09 4.90
N PRO A 35 7.54 -30.19 4.01
CA PRO A 35 8.21 -29.59 2.86
C PRO A 35 9.24 -28.54 3.26
N LEU A 36 10.26 -28.36 2.44
CA LEU A 36 11.18 -27.23 2.55
C LEU A 36 10.50 -25.98 1.98
N PHE A 37 10.31 -24.96 2.81
CA PHE A 37 9.81 -23.67 2.31
C PHE A 37 10.97 -22.91 1.64
N PRO A 38 10.69 -22.19 0.54
CA PRO A 38 11.72 -21.35 -0.09
C PRO A 38 12.28 -20.32 0.89
N ASN A 39 13.49 -19.85 0.65
CA ASN A 39 14.09 -18.79 1.46
C ASN A 39 13.37 -17.46 1.26
N ARG A 40 13.44 -16.60 2.27
CA ARG A 40 12.99 -15.21 2.14
C ARG A 40 13.80 -14.48 1.07
N VAL A 41 13.14 -13.70 0.24
CA VAL A 41 13.76 -12.82 -0.75
C VAL A 41 13.56 -11.37 -0.29
N ASN A 42 14.64 -10.62 -0.14
CA ASN A 42 14.61 -9.23 0.37
C ASN A 42 13.87 -9.07 1.72
N GLY A 43 13.88 -10.12 2.56
CA GLY A 43 13.18 -10.13 3.84
C GLY A 43 11.70 -10.53 3.77
N GLU A 44 11.13 -10.65 2.58
CA GLU A 44 9.74 -11.06 2.37
C GLU A 44 9.56 -12.57 2.49
N LEU A 45 8.39 -12.99 3.01
CA LEU A 45 8.01 -14.38 3.11
C LEU A 45 7.79 -14.99 1.71
N PRO A 46 8.23 -16.25 1.48
CA PRO A 46 7.97 -16.94 0.22
C PRO A 46 6.50 -17.35 0.11
N VAL A 47 5.97 -17.33 -1.11
CA VAL A 47 4.67 -17.96 -1.40
C VAL A 47 4.87 -19.47 -1.43
N ILE A 48 4.16 -20.19 -0.54
CA ILE A 48 4.23 -21.66 -0.40
C ILE A 48 3.04 -22.36 -1.05
N SER A 49 1.95 -21.65 -1.30
CA SER A 49 0.77 -22.19 -2.00
C SER A 49 -0.03 -21.05 -2.63
N GLU A 50 -0.60 -21.30 -3.80
CA GLU A 50 -1.51 -20.40 -4.50
C GLU A 50 -2.63 -21.21 -5.14
N PHE A 51 -3.90 -20.85 -4.89
CA PHE A 51 -5.08 -21.52 -5.44
C PHE A 51 -6.31 -20.60 -5.44
N ASN A 52 -7.36 -21.00 -6.16
CA ASN A 52 -8.63 -20.27 -6.14
C ASN A 52 -9.45 -20.64 -4.90
N ARG A 53 -10.32 -19.76 -4.42
CA ARG A 53 -11.10 -19.94 -3.18
C ARG A 53 -12.06 -21.12 -3.18
N ASP A 54 -12.35 -21.73 -4.32
CA ASP A 54 -13.12 -22.98 -4.45
C ASP A 54 -12.29 -24.25 -4.24
N GLY A 55 -10.96 -24.10 -4.10
CA GLY A 55 -10.04 -25.13 -3.68
C GLY A 55 -9.80 -25.14 -2.17
N SER A 56 -8.84 -25.94 -1.73
CA SER A 56 -8.40 -26.02 -0.33
C SER A 56 -6.88 -25.86 -0.19
N PHE A 57 -6.46 -25.37 0.96
CA PHE A 57 -5.06 -25.44 1.39
C PHE A 57 -4.84 -26.81 2.03
N SER A 58 -4.10 -27.68 1.35
CA SER A 58 -3.74 -29.02 1.83
C SER A 58 -2.23 -29.15 1.90
N MET A 59 -1.71 -29.54 3.05
CA MET A 59 -0.27 -29.75 3.27
C MET A 59 -0.05 -30.77 4.39
N THR A 60 0.98 -31.60 4.23
CA THR A 60 1.47 -32.50 5.27
C THR A 60 2.92 -32.18 5.56
N VAL A 61 3.29 -32.13 6.84
CA VAL A 61 4.68 -31.92 7.27
C VAL A 61 5.25 -33.19 7.88
N THR A 62 6.52 -33.43 7.61
CA THR A 62 7.29 -34.48 8.28
C THR A 62 8.21 -33.82 9.29
N VAL A 63 8.20 -34.32 10.52
CA VAL A 63 9.01 -33.80 11.62
C VAL A 63 9.83 -34.88 12.28
N THR A 64 10.95 -34.51 12.92
CA THR A 64 11.73 -35.40 13.80
C THR A 64 12.07 -34.68 15.10
N PRO A 65 12.00 -35.34 16.26
CA PRO A 65 11.44 -36.67 16.58
C PRO A 65 9.90 -36.68 16.49
N ALA A 66 9.31 -37.47 15.58
CA ALA A 66 7.87 -37.44 15.31
C ALA A 66 7.01 -37.83 16.52
N GLU A 67 7.42 -38.86 17.27
CA GLU A 67 6.69 -39.38 18.43
C GLU A 67 6.58 -38.40 19.59
N PHE A 68 7.49 -37.45 19.68
CA PHE A 68 7.59 -36.47 20.76
C PHE A 68 7.17 -35.06 20.34
N THR A 69 6.73 -34.85 19.08
CA THR A 69 6.51 -33.52 18.51
C THR A 69 5.04 -33.29 18.15
N THR A 70 4.51 -32.17 18.62
CA THR A 70 3.19 -31.64 18.20
C THR A 70 3.41 -30.54 17.17
N VAL A 71 2.61 -30.56 16.12
CA VAL A 71 2.64 -29.53 15.06
C VAL A 71 1.38 -28.67 15.17
N LYS A 72 1.58 -27.34 15.16
CA LYS A 72 0.52 -26.34 15.15
C LYS A 72 0.63 -25.46 13.92
N TRP A 73 -0.53 -25.13 13.33
CA TRP A 73 -0.65 -24.26 12.16
C TRP A 73 -1.31 -22.95 12.58
N ASN A 74 -0.61 -21.86 12.38
CA ASN A 74 -1.13 -20.53 12.63
C ASN A 74 -1.34 -19.81 11.31
N PHE A 75 -2.51 -19.19 11.15
CA PHE A 75 -2.81 -18.29 10.05
C PHE A 75 -2.99 -16.88 10.61
N ASP A 76 -2.23 -15.93 10.07
CA ASP A 76 -2.22 -14.53 10.53
C ASP A 76 -1.99 -14.39 12.06
N GLY A 77 -1.14 -15.25 12.62
CA GLY A 77 -0.81 -15.27 14.05
C GLY A 77 -1.81 -15.98 14.95
N GLN A 78 -2.92 -16.51 14.41
CA GLN A 78 -3.92 -17.27 15.18
C GLN A 78 -3.75 -18.76 14.93
N GLU A 79 -3.74 -19.57 16.01
CA GLU A 79 -3.76 -21.04 15.90
C GLU A 79 -5.09 -21.48 15.28
N SER A 80 -5.02 -22.22 14.19
CA SER A 80 -6.19 -22.68 13.44
C SER A 80 -6.29 -24.19 13.35
N HIS A 81 -5.17 -24.92 13.50
CA HIS A 81 -5.13 -26.37 13.38
C HIS A 81 -3.96 -26.96 14.16
N THR A 82 -4.16 -28.19 14.67
CA THR A 82 -3.12 -29.01 15.30
C THR A 82 -3.05 -30.38 14.63
N GLY A 83 -1.87 -30.80 14.21
CA GLY A 83 -1.63 -32.05 13.50
C GLY A 83 -0.58 -31.90 12.42
N MET A 84 -0.03 -33.03 11.96
CA MET A 84 0.99 -33.04 10.91
C MET A 84 0.44 -32.72 9.51
N ALA A 85 -0.86 -32.92 9.30
CA ALA A 85 -1.53 -32.62 8.04
C ALA A 85 -2.67 -31.63 8.29
N ILE A 86 -2.87 -30.72 7.34
CA ILE A 86 -3.98 -29.79 7.28
C ILE A 86 -4.67 -29.89 5.92
N ASP A 87 -5.99 -29.80 5.91
CA ASP A 87 -6.81 -29.57 4.72
C ASP A 87 -7.95 -28.63 5.12
N THR A 88 -7.93 -27.42 4.58
CA THR A 88 -8.89 -26.36 4.99
C THR A 88 -9.22 -25.45 3.83
N THR A 89 -10.47 -24.96 3.78
CA THR A 89 -10.90 -23.92 2.85
C THR A 89 -10.64 -22.55 3.46
N LEU A 90 -10.22 -21.60 2.64
CA LEU A 90 -9.91 -20.24 3.04
C LEU A 90 -10.65 -19.25 2.15
N LEU A 91 -11.03 -18.10 2.72
CA LEU A 91 -11.54 -16.98 1.93
C LEU A 91 -10.43 -16.39 1.06
N ALA A 92 -10.78 -15.71 -0.03
CA ALA A 92 -9.80 -15.03 -0.86
C ALA A 92 -8.95 -14.03 -0.06
N GLY A 93 -7.65 -13.98 -0.37
CA GLY A 93 -6.68 -13.11 0.30
C GLY A 93 -5.34 -13.79 0.54
N THR A 94 -4.37 -13.03 1.05
CA THR A 94 -3.04 -13.53 1.42
C THR A 94 -3.00 -13.83 2.90
N TYR A 95 -2.52 -15.01 3.26
CA TYR A 95 -2.39 -15.50 4.64
C TYR A 95 -0.92 -15.67 5.00
N ASP A 96 -0.51 -15.12 6.15
CA ASP A 96 0.76 -15.45 6.78
C ASP A 96 0.60 -16.80 7.48
N VAL A 97 1.29 -17.83 7.01
CA VAL A 97 1.21 -19.17 7.58
C VAL A 97 2.49 -19.49 8.32
N LYS A 98 2.34 -19.90 9.58
CA LYS A 98 3.45 -20.38 10.41
C LYS A 98 3.15 -21.78 10.91
N VAL A 99 4.03 -22.71 10.55
CA VAL A 99 4.00 -24.10 11.03
C VAL A 99 5.00 -24.23 12.15
N ILE A 100 4.54 -24.60 13.34
CA ILE A 100 5.36 -24.69 14.56
C ILE A 100 5.39 -26.15 15.01
N ALA A 101 6.57 -26.73 15.08
CA ALA A 101 6.81 -28.05 15.64
C ALA A 101 7.39 -27.90 17.07
N THR A 102 6.73 -28.47 18.07
CA THR A 102 7.15 -28.36 19.47
C THR A 102 7.20 -29.73 20.11
N THR A 103 8.35 -30.09 20.73
CA THR A 103 8.51 -31.33 21.50
C THR A 103 7.80 -31.27 22.84
N VAL A 104 7.59 -32.42 23.46
CA VAL A 104 7.00 -32.54 24.80
C VAL A 104 7.81 -31.81 25.88
N GLU A 105 9.10 -31.55 25.65
CA GLU A 105 10.00 -30.78 26.53
C GLU A 105 9.97 -29.26 26.21
N GLY A 106 9.11 -28.82 25.27
CA GLY A 106 8.91 -27.40 24.93
C GLY A 106 9.94 -26.80 23.97
N LYS A 107 10.86 -27.61 23.41
CA LYS A 107 11.75 -27.14 22.34
C LYS A 107 10.96 -26.98 21.07
N SER A 108 11.18 -25.91 20.31
CA SER A 108 10.40 -25.62 19.11
C SER A 108 11.24 -25.15 17.93
N THR A 109 10.73 -25.45 16.76
CA THR A 109 11.19 -24.90 15.47
C THR A 109 9.97 -24.50 14.64
N PHE A 110 10.18 -23.70 13.59
CA PHE A 110 9.06 -23.27 12.74
C PHE A 110 9.49 -23.06 11.28
N ARG A 111 8.49 -23.03 10.40
CA ARG A 111 8.60 -22.52 9.03
C ARG A 111 7.50 -21.51 8.77
N GLU A 112 7.80 -20.52 7.94
CA GLU A 112 6.87 -19.44 7.61
C GLU A 112 6.78 -19.26 6.11
N GLY A 113 5.59 -18.93 5.61
CA GLY A 113 5.34 -18.64 4.21
C GLY A 113 3.99 -17.99 3.99
N LEU A 114 3.71 -17.60 2.76
CA LEU A 114 2.45 -17.00 2.34
C LEU A 114 1.59 -18.02 1.61
N VAL A 115 0.31 -18.02 1.89
CA VAL A 115 -0.71 -18.72 1.11
C VAL A 115 -1.59 -17.68 0.43
N ASN A 116 -1.62 -17.69 -0.90
CA ASN A 116 -2.42 -16.80 -1.71
C ASN A 116 -3.69 -17.51 -2.19
N VAL A 117 -4.84 -17.02 -1.78
CA VAL A 117 -6.14 -17.51 -2.23
C VAL A 117 -6.77 -16.46 -3.13
N LYS A 118 -6.95 -16.81 -4.41
CA LYS A 118 -7.51 -15.91 -5.42
C LYS A 118 -9.04 -15.94 -5.39
N PRO A 119 -9.73 -14.80 -5.56
CA PRO A 119 -11.17 -14.80 -5.80
C PRO A 119 -11.47 -15.43 -7.15
N LEU A 120 -12.68 -15.92 -7.33
CA LEU A 120 -13.19 -16.31 -8.65
C LEU A 120 -13.56 -15.04 -9.45
N ASP A 121 -13.59 -15.16 -10.78
CA ASP A 121 -13.94 -14.03 -11.65
C ASP A 121 -15.33 -13.45 -11.38
N THR A 122 -16.22 -14.23 -10.79
CA THR A 122 -17.59 -13.80 -10.42
C THR A 122 -17.69 -13.17 -9.05
N ASP A 123 -16.66 -13.29 -8.21
CA ASP A 123 -16.69 -12.84 -6.82
C ASP A 123 -16.56 -11.32 -6.69
N PRO A 124 -17.11 -10.72 -5.61
CA PRO A 124 -16.69 -9.43 -5.14
C PRO A 124 -15.23 -9.51 -4.64
N TYR A 125 -14.47 -8.46 -4.88
CA TYR A 125 -13.07 -8.37 -4.46
C TYR A 125 -12.72 -6.96 -4.00
N THR A 126 -11.65 -6.84 -3.22
CA THR A 126 -11.08 -5.55 -2.82
C THR A 126 -9.68 -5.37 -3.39
N SER A 127 -9.33 -4.12 -3.75
CA SER A 127 -8.04 -3.72 -4.31
C SER A 127 -7.30 -2.70 -3.44
N THR A 128 -7.81 -2.37 -2.26
CA THR A 128 -7.16 -1.42 -1.31
C THR A 128 -5.76 -1.91 -0.95
N VAL A 129 -4.76 -1.07 -1.13
CA VAL A 129 -3.33 -1.40 -0.93
C VAL A 129 -2.60 -0.31 -0.15
N GLY A 130 -1.39 -0.61 0.28
CA GLY A 130 -0.49 0.37 0.90
C GLY A 130 -1.08 1.04 2.14
N VAL A 131 -0.87 2.35 2.24
CA VAL A 131 -1.31 3.19 3.36
C VAL A 131 -2.83 3.28 3.50
N GLU A 132 -3.60 3.10 2.43
CA GLU A 132 -5.08 3.09 2.44
C GLU A 132 -5.67 1.97 3.30
N ARG A 133 -4.87 0.96 3.65
CA ARG A 133 -5.27 -0.10 4.60
C ARG A 133 -5.24 0.34 6.06
N ILE A 134 -4.63 1.50 6.36
CA ILE A 134 -4.49 1.99 7.72
C ILE A 134 -5.66 2.91 8.02
N VAL A 135 -6.43 2.57 9.05
CA VAL A 135 -7.69 3.22 9.36
C VAL A 135 -7.76 3.64 10.83
N ALA A 136 -8.40 4.77 11.08
CA ALA A 136 -8.62 5.25 12.45
C ALA A 136 -9.68 4.42 13.18
N SER A 137 -9.44 4.06 14.43
CA SER A 137 -10.45 3.44 15.30
C SER A 137 -11.67 4.36 15.44
N GLY A 138 -12.87 3.87 15.16
CA GLY A 138 -14.11 4.64 15.19
C GLY A 138 -14.32 5.58 14.01
N GLY A 139 -13.35 5.70 13.11
CA GLY A 139 -13.43 6.55 11.93
C GLY A 139 -14.24 5.93 10.79
N SER A 140 -14.62 6.76 9.82
CA SER A 140 -15.16 6.28 8.54
C SER A 140 -14.01 5.85 7.63
N ALA A 141 -14.14 4.69 6.99
CA ALA A 141 -13.17 4.16 6.07
C ALA A 141 -13.83 3.64 4.79
N THR A 142 -13.03 3.47 3.74
CA THR A 142 -13.48 2.97 2.45
C THR A 142 -12.59 1.83 1.99
N LEU A 143 -13.20 0.72 1.55
CA LEU A 143 -12.53 -0.32 0.79
C LEU A 143 -12.87 -0.12 -0.69
N PHE A 144 -11.84 -0.11 -1.54
CA PHE A 144 -11.98 -0.06 -2.99
C PHE A 144 -11.92 -1.47 -3.58
N GLY A 145 -12.59 -1.69 -4.71
CA GLY A 145 -12.62 -3.01 -5.34
C GLY A 145 -13.58 -3.07 -6.53
N GLY A 146 -14.22 -4.22 -6.68
CA GLY A 146 -15.24 -4.42 -7.73
C GLY A 146 -16.29 -5.43 -7.33
N LYS A 147 -17.48 -5.32 -7.97
CA LYS A 147 -18.65 -6.18 -7.72
C LYS A 147 -19.17 -6.13 -6.28
N LEU A 148 -19.09 -4.95 -5.65
CA LEU A 148 -19.39 -4.79 -4.23
C LEU A 148 -20.84 -4.43 -3.93
N THR A 149 -21.71 -4.30 -4.94
CA THR A 149 -23.11 -3.84 -4.80
C THR A 149 -23.95 -4.64 -3.81
N ASP A 150 -23.72 -5.96 -3.71
CA ASP A 150 -24.52 -6.86 -2.87
C ASP A 150 -23.98 -7.03 -1.44
N ILE A 151 -22.86 -6.41 -1.13
CA ILE A 151 -22.27 -6.46 0.21
C ILE A 151 -23.09 -5.64 1.18
N LYS A 152 -23.47 -6.23 2.32
CA LYS A 152 -24.28 -5.60 3.37
C LYS A 152 -23.50 -5.30 4.63
N SER A 153 -22.51 -6.14 4.93
CA SER A 153 -21.70 -5.95 6.13
C SER A 153 -20.28 -6.45 5.93
N LEU A 154 -19.40 -6.03 6.83
CA LEU A 154 -18.04 -6.53 6.95
C LEU A 154 -17.87 -7.20 8.31
N VAL A 155 -17.08 -8.26 8.36
CA VAL A 155 -16.60 -8.86 9.62
C VAL A 155 -15.12 -8.55 9.75
N ILE A 156 -14.78 -7.78 10.80
CA ILE A 156 -13.42 -7.29 11.09
C ILE A 156 -13.05 -7.76 12.49
N GLY A 157 -12.08 -8.66 12.61
CA GLY A 157 -11.67 -9.20 13.92
C GLY A 157 -12.83 -9.81 14.72
N GLY A 158 -13.79 -10.42 14.05
CA GLY A 158 -14.99 -11.00 14.66
C GLY A 158 -16.12 -10.00 14.93
N VAL A 159 -15.92 -8.70 14.69
CA VAL A 159 -16.94 -7.66 14.84
C VAL A 159 -17.61 -7.40 13.50
N THR A 160 -18.96 -7.50 13.48
CA THR A 160 -19.74 -7.17 12.28
C THR A 160 -20.10 -5.69 12.26
N VAL A 161 -19.87 -5.04 11.12
CA VAL A 161 -20.22 -3.65 10.86
C VAL A 161 -21.00 -3.53 9.55
N ASP A 162 -21.93 -2.58 9.47
CA ASP A 162 -22.66 -2.30 8.24
C ASP A 162 -21.72 -1.73 7.18
N ALA A 163 -21.92 -2.15 5.93
CA ALA A 163 -21.22 -1.64 4.78
C ALA A 163 -22.18 -0.96 3.80
N GLN A 164 -21.73 0.16 3.25
CA GLN A 164 -22.48 0.96 2.27
C GLN A 164 -21.76 0.91 0.93
N PRO A 165 -22.20 0.06 -0.02
CA PRO A 165 -21.62 0.02 -1.34
C PRO A 165 -21.94 1.28 -2.15
N SER A 166 -20.99 1.70 -3.02
CA SER A 166 -21.28 2.67 -4.07
C SER A 166 -22.23 2.07 -5.11
N SER A 167 -22.95 2.90 -5.84
CA SER A 167 -23.92 2.45 -6.86
C SER A 167 -23.31 1.65 -8.00
N ASP A 168 -22.05 1.90 -8.31
CA ASP A 168 -21.26 1.20 -9.33
C ASP A 168 -20.51 -0.04 -8.79
N GLY A 169 -20.58 -0.29 -7.47
CA GLY A 169 -19.92 -1.41 -6.82
C GLY A 169 -18.39 -1.31 -6.78
N SER A 170 -17.83 -0.12 -6.94
CA SER A 170 -16.37 0.10 -6.93
C SER A 170 -15.81 0.34 -5.53
N SER A 171 -16.67 0.62 -4.54
CA SER A 171 -16.23 0.90 -3.18
C SER A 171 -17.27 0.53 -2.12
N LEU A 172 -16.79 0.37 -0.88
CA LEU A 172 -17.59 0.14 0.34
C LEU A 172 -17.19 1.14 1.40
N LYS A 173 -18.13 1.94 1.89
CA LYS A 173 -17.94 2.78 3.09
C LYS A 173 -18.40 2.02 4.33
N TYR A 174 -17.66 2.16 5.42
CA TYR A 174 -17.98 1.53 6.71
C TYR A 174 -17.41 2.34 7.87
N THR A 175 -17.89 2.05 9.08
CA THR A 175 -17.31 2.61 10.32
C THR A 175 -16.43 1.58 10.98
N VAL A 176 -15.20 1.97 11.29
CA VAL A 176 -14.21 1.09 11.94
C VAL A 176 -14.63 0.81 13.40
N PRO A 177 -14.67 -0.46 13.85
CA PRO A 177 -15.05 -0.77 15.23
C PRO A 177 -14.11 -0.14 16.26
N THR A 178 -14.68 0.47 17.31
CA THR A 178 -13.89 1.03 18.45
C THR A 178 -13.47 -0.01 19.47
N SER A 179 -14.12 -1.19 19.45
CA SER A 179 -13.84 -2.31 20.36
C SER A 179 -12.56 -3.08 20.02
N LEU A 180 -12.02 -2.90 18.82
CA LEU A 180 -10.81 -3.59 18.38
C LEU A 180 -9.56 -2.82 18.81
N ALA A 181 -8.52 -3.58 19.18
CA ALA A 181 -7.22 -3.03 19.52
C ALA A 181 -6.47 -2.57 18.24
N ASP A 182 -5.39 -1.80 18.45
CA ASP A 182 -4.46 -1.48 17.37
C ASP A 182 -3.78 -2.76 16.88
N SER A 183 -4.14 -3.18 15.67
CA SER A 183 -3.60 -4.38 15.03
C SER A 183 -4.05 -4.46 13.57
N SER A 184 -3.48 -5.43 12.84
CA SER A 184 -3.96 -5.80 11.51
C SER A 184 -5.04 -6.87 11.61
N TYR A 185 -6.12 -6.66 10.89
CA TYR A 185 -7.27 -7.54 10.88
C TYR A 185 -7.61 -7.99 9.47
N ARG A 186 -7.93 -9.28 9.34
CA ARG A 186 -8.57 -9.79 8.15
C ARG A 186 -10.00 -9.27 8.09
N VAL A 187 -10.42 -8.93 6.88
CA VAL A 187 -11.79 -8.48 6.63
C VAL A 187 -12.50 -9.54 5.79
N ALA A 188 -13.72 -9.90 6.17
CA ALA A 188 -14.62 -10.66 5.34
C ALA A 188 -15.82 -9.79 4.95
N MET A 189 -16.20 -9.85 3.67
CA MET A 189 -17.39 -9.20 3.11
C MET A 189 -18.55 -10.17 3.18
N VAL A 190 -19.73 -9.71 3.61
CA VAL A 190 -20.93 -10.54 3.75
C VAL A 190 -22.04 -9.96 2.90
N THR A 191 -22.61 -10.80 2.04
CA THR A 191 -23.74 -10.47 1.18
C THR A 191 -25.08 -10.56 1.94
N SER A 192 -26.16 -10.11 1.33
CA SER A 192 -27.51 -10.17 1.90
C SER A 192 -28.02 -11.61 2.13
N ASP A 193 -27.54 -12.58 1.36
CA ASP A 193 -27.84 -14.02 1.52
C ASP A 193 -26.88 -14.74 2.49
N GLY A 194 -25.98 -14.00 3.15
CA GLY A 194 -25.07 -14.52 4.17
C GLY A 194 -23.81 -15.17 3.65
N LYS A 195 -23.55 -15.14 2.35
CA LYS A 195 -22.28 -15.63 1.80
C LYS A 195 -21.12 -14.73 2.21
N MET A 196 -19.98 -15.35 2.48
CA MET A 196 -18.77 -14.65 2.90
C MET A 196 -17.71 -14.68 1.79
N TYR A 197 -17.04 -13.53 1.62
CA TYR A 197 -15.94 -13.34 0.70
C TYR A 197 -14.77 -12.64 1.41
N GLY A 198 -13.56 -13.00 1.04
CA GLY A 198 -12.37 -12.35 1.60
C GLY A 198 -12.14 -10.95 1.03
N ALA A 199 -11.64 -10.08 1.88
CA ALA A 199 -11.17 -8.74 1.53
C ALA A 199 -9.72 -8.54 1.99
N ASN A 200 -9.11 -7.43 1.57
CA ASN A 200 -7.78 -7.05 2.02
C ASN A 200 -7.76 -6.84 3.53
N LYS A 201 -6.64 -7.17 4.18
CA LYS A 201 -6.41 -6.82 5.58
C LYS A 201 -6.42 -5.30 5.74
N ILE A 202 -6.93 -4.84 6.87
CA ILE A 202 -6.81 -3.45 7.32
C ILE A 202 -6.00 -3.40 8.60
N THR A 203 -5.36 -2.27 8.88
CA THR A 203 -4.66 -2.01 10.14
C THR A 203 -5.38 -0.90 10.87
N ILE A 204 -5.96 -1.22 12.02
CA ILE A 204 -6.60 -0.23 12.90
C ILE A 204 -5.51 0.42 13.75
N SER A 205 -5.51 1.76 13.82
CA SER A 205 -4.58 2.50 14.65
C SER A 205 -5.25 3.66 15.37
N LYS A 206 -4.85 3.87 16.62
CA LYS A 206 -5.18 5.05 17.45
C LYS A 206 -4.09 6.11 17.37
N GLN A 207 -2.96 5.81 16.75
CA GLN A 207 -1.88 6.77 16.58
C GLN A 207 -2.28 7.84 15.55
N THR A 208 -1.78 9.05 15.75
CA THR A 208 -1.90 10.13 14.77
C THR A 208 -0.82 9.95 13.72
N MET A 209 -1.22 9.87 12.45
CA MET A 209 -0.31 9.59 11.34
C MET A 209 -0.66 10.46 10.13
N VAL A 210 0.36 11.05 9.51
CA VAL A 210 0.27 11.69 8.19
C VAL A 210 0.54 10.64 7.12
N VAL A 211 -0.35 10.55 6.14
CA VAL A 211 -0.30 9.51 5.09
C VAL A 211 0.20 10.05 3.74
N ASP A 212 0.34 11.35 3.60
CA ASP A 212 0.84 11.98 2.37
C ASP A 212 2.31 11.58 2.15
N ALA A 213 2.60 11.00 0.99
CA ALA A 213 3.95 10.59 0.60
C ALA A 213 4.84 11.78 0.23
N ALA A 214 4.26 12.89 -0.24
CA ALA A 214 4.95 14.13 -0.58
C ALA A 214 4.08 15.32 -0.17
N ILE A 215 4.68 16.24 0.58
CA ILE A 215 4.01 17.47 1.02
C ILE A 215 4.72 18.64 0.35
N ARG A 216 3.96 19.46 -0.38
CA ARG A 216 4.47 20.61 -1.11
C ARG A 216 3.68 21.87 -0.76
N SER A 217 4.32 23.02 -0.85
CA SER A 217 3.69 24.33 -0.65
C SER A 217 4.40 25.41 -1.45
N GLY A 218 3.66 26.43 -1.83
CA GLY A 218 4.26 27.74 -2.12
C GLY A 218 4.63 28.48 -0.83
N VAL A 219 5.49 29.51 -0.95
CA VAL A 219 5.82 30.40 0.16
C VAL A 219 4.55 31.07 0.70
N LYS A 220 4.34 31.01 2.02
CA LYS A 220 3.15 31.57 2.70
C LYS A 220 1.80 31.07 2.18
N ALA A 221 1.78 29.96 1.44
CA ALA A 221 0.55 29.36 0.92
C ALA A 221 -0.08 28.39 1.94
N PRO A 222 -1.39 28.12 1.85
CA PRO A 222 -2.03 27.07 2.62
C PRO A 222 -1.46 25.69 2.25
N VAL A 223 -1.21 24.87 3.26
CA VAL A 223 -0.77 23.48 3.13
C VAL A 223 -1.80 22.60 3.82
N THR A 224 -2.33 21.62 3.13
CA THR A 224 -3.15 20.58 3.73
C THR A 224 -2.36 19.28 3.78
N ILE A 225 -2.27 18.69 4.96
CA ILE A 225 -1.72 17.35 5.17
C ILE A 225 -2.84 16.41 5.58
N ASN A 226 -2.86 15.23 4.96
CA ASN A 226 -3.89 14.22 5.18
C ASN A 226 -3.36 13.09 6.06
N GLY A 227 -4.27 12.46 6.81
CA GLY A 227 -3.89 11.42 7.73
C GLY A 227 -5.04 10.80 8.48
N ILE A 228 -4.72 10.12 9.56
CA ILE A 228 -5.69 9.54 10.50
C ILE A 228 -5.49 10.12 11.90
N ASN A 229 -6.59 10.29 12.64
CA ASN A 229 -6.63 10.92 13.98
C ASN A 229 -6.00 12.33 13.98
N MET A 230 -6.13 13.07 12.87
CA MET A 230 -5.49 14.36 12.67
C MET A 230 -6.05 15.46 13.57
N GLU A 231 -7.24 15.30 14.13
CA GLU A 231 -7.82 16.16 15.16
C GLU A 231 -6.98 16.20 16.45
N ASN A 232 -6.10 15.24 16.65
CA ASN A 232 -5.18 15.19 17.80
C ASN A 232 -3.90 16.00 17.61
N VAL A 233 -3.60 16.48 16.41
CA VAL A 233 -2.41 17.32 16.18
C VAL A 233 -2.52 18.61 16.96
N ALA A 234 -1.50 18.93 17.75
CA ALA A 234 -1.39 20.16 18.52
C ALA A 234 -0.44 21.17 17.89
N SER A 235 0.64 20.69 17.27
CA SER A 235 1.63 21.55 16.63
C SER A 235 2.35 20.84 15.49
N ILE A 236 2.75 21.62 14.50
CA ILE A 236 3.64 21.22 13.40
C ILE A 236 4.87 22.12 13.48
N THR A 237 6.06 21.55 13.37
CA THR A 237 7.31 22.30 13.38
C THR A 237 8.04 22.12 12.06
N ILE A 238 8.38 23.24 11.40
CA ILE A 238 9.09 23.27 10.11
C ILE A 238 10.25 24.25 10.28
N ASN A 239 11.48 23.78 10.02
CA ASN A 239 12.69 24.59 10.18
C ASN A 239 12.77 25.32 11.55
N GLY A 240 12.41 24.63 12.64
CA GLY A 240 12.39 25.18 13.99
C GLY A 240 11.24 26.16 14.29
N LYS A 241 10.38 26.48 13.33
CA LYS A 241 9.19 27.32 13.53
C LYS A 241 8.01 26.44 13.89
N ALA A 242 7.43 26.60 15.08
CA ALA A 242 6.22 25.91 15.50
C ALA A 242 4.97 26.61 14.95
N ILE A 243 4.04 25.83 14.44
CA ILE A 243 2.73 26.24 13.93
C ILE A 243 1.69 25.56 14.82
N THR A 244 0.88 26.35 15.51
CA THR A 244 -0.18 25.91 16.41
C THR A 244 -1.56 26.38 15.96
N ASP A 245 -1.60 27.40 15.10
CA ASP A 245 -2.81 27.97 14.54
C ASP A 245 -3.10 27.32 13.18
N PHE A 246 -4.09 26.45 13.17
CA PHE A 246 -4.51 25.75 11.96
C PHE A 246 -5.68 26.48 11.29
N VAL A 247 -5.60 26.60 9.96
CA VAL A 247 -6.68 27.15 9.12
C VAL A 247 -7.92 26.25 9.19
N ALA A 248 -7.68 24.92 9.17
CA ALA A 248 -8.71 23.92 9.35
C ALA A 248 -8.10 22.66 9.96
N GLN A 249 -8.89 21.92 10.75
CA GLN A 249 -8.50 20.65 11.34
C GLN A 249 -9.72 19.72 11.41
N THR A 250 -9.54 18.50 10.89
CA THR A 250 -10.54 17.43 10.91
C THR A 250 -9.91 16.13 11.40
N ALA A 251 -10.67 15.06 11.49
CA ALA A 251 -10.13 13.74 11.81
C ALA A 251 -9.16 13.19 10.74
N THR A 252 -9.25 13.71 9.51
CA THR A 252 -8.50 13.20 8.36
C THR A 252 -7.51 14.21 7.77
N SER A 253 -7.49 15.46 8.23
CA SER A 253 -6.61 16.48 7.67
C SER A 253 -6.31 17.62 8.64
N VAL A 254 -5.17 18.28 8.42
CA VAL A 254 -4.82 19.57 9.01
C VAL A 254 -4.38 20.50 7.89
N THR A 255 -4.95 21.71 7.87
CA THR A 255 -4.54 22.80 6.97
C THR A 255 -3.89 23.91 7.79
N PHE A 256 -2.71 24.33 7.39
CA PHE A 256 -1.96 25.44 8.01
C PHE A 256 -1.36 26.33 6.94
N THR A 257 -0.89 27.53 7.31
CA THR A 257 -0.15 28.41 6.41
C THR A 257 1.34 28.06 6.47
N CYS A 258 1.96 27.80 5.32
CA CYS A 258 3.40 27.59 5.22
C CYS A 258 4.14 28.81 5.80
N PRO A 259 5.12 28.62 6.69
CA PRO A 259 5.93 29.73 7.17
C PRO A 259 6.64 30.48 6.04
N ASP A 260 7.10 31.70 6.34
CA ASP A 260 7.96 32.45 5.42
C ASP A 260 9.32 31.77 5.33
N LEU A 261 9.47 30.94 4.31
CA LEU A 261 10.65 30.14 4.01
C LEU A 261 11.03 30.35 2.55
N GLU A 262 12.32 30.31 2.26
CA GLU A 262 12.81 30.26 0.87
C GLU A 262 12.43 28.92 0.21
N ALA A 263 12.51 28.84 -1.12
CA ALA A 263 12.31 27.58 -1.84
C ALA A 263 13.38 26.56 -1.40
N GLY A 264 12.94 25.33 -1.12
CA GLY A 264 13.83 24.27 -0.63
C GLY A 264 13.07 23.16 0.11
N ASP A 265 13.80 22.14 0.54
CA ASP A 265 13.28 21.03 1.30
C ASP A 265 13.51 21.23 2.80
N TYR A 266 12.46 21.03 3.58
CA TYR A 266 12.45 21.24 5.02
C TYR A 266 11.94 20.01 5.76
N VAL A 267 12.65 19.64 6.82
CA VAL A 267 12.17 18.60 7.74
C VAL A 267 10.98 19.14 8.52
N MET A 268 9.93 18.33 8.57
CA MET A 268 8.71 18.58 9.32
C MET A 268 8.56 17.55 10.43
N THR A 269 8.21 18.01 11.63
CA THR A 269 7.78 17.19 12.76
C THR A 269 6.44 17.68 13.26
N ALA A 270 5.70 16.83 13.98
CA ALA A 270 4.45 17.25 14.61
C ALA A 270 4.26 16.54 15.94
N LYS A 271 3.51 17.19 16.85
CA LYS A 271 3.14 16.67 18.16
C LYS A 271 1.63 16.61 18.31
N THR A 272 1.16 15.59 19.01
CA THR A 272 -0.24 15.49 19.42
C THR A 272 -0.52 16.36 20.67
N LYS A 273 -1.81 16.54 20.97
CA LYS A 273 -2.28 17.19 22.21
C LYS A 273 -1.81 16.48 23.49
N ALA A 274 -1.52 15.18 23.39
CA ALA A 274 -0.94 14.37 24.46
C ALA A 274 0.59 14.50 24.56
N GLY A 275 1.24 15.15 23.60
CA GLY A 275 2.69 15.31 23.52
C GLY A 275 3.43 14.22 22.74
N ASP A 276 2.70 13.23 22.22
CA ASP A 276 3.27 12.15 21.41
C ASP A 276 3.74 12.64 20.05
N ASP A 277 4.70 11.93 19.44
CA ASP A 277 5.14 12.17 18.09
C ASP A 277 4.09 11.70 17.07
N VAL A 278 3.71 12.58 16.15
CA VAL A 278 2.96 12.21 14.95
C VAL A 278 3.88 11.46 14.00
N LYS A 279 3.40 10.38 13.41
CA LYS A 279 4.16 9.59 12.43
C LYS A 279 3.87 10.06 11.02
N PHE A 280 4.88 10.00 10.16
CA PHE A 280 4.81 10.35 8.74
C PHE A 280 5.08 9.11 7.89
N TYR A 281 4.29 8.90 6.85
CA TYR A 281 4.48 7.81 5.91
C TYR A 281 5.51 8.21 4.85
N VAL A 282 6.68 7.60 4.89
CA VAL A 282 7.80 7.90 3.99
C VAL A 282 8.42 6.58 3.54
N ASN A 283 8.55 6.38 2.23
CA ASN A 283 9.17 5.18 1.65
C ASN A 283 8.59 3.86 2.22
N ASN A 284 7.26 3.74 2.24
CA ASN A 284 6.52 2.58 2.74
C ASN A 284 6.73 2.25 4.23
N THR A 285 7.18 3.23 5.02
CA THR A 285 7.38 3.08 6.46
C THR A 285 6.90 4.32 7.22
N PHE A 286 6.60 4.16 8.52
CA PHE A 286 6.26 5.28 9.39
C PHE A 286 7.46 5.73 10.20
N VAL A 287 7.81 7.00 10.05
CA VAL A 287 8.95 7.66 10.71
C VAL A 287 8.49 8.88 11.50
N ALA A 288 9.35 9.43 12.35
CA ALA A 288 9.02 10.60 13.19
C ALA A 288 9.06 11.92 12.43
N THR A 289 9.57 11.94 11.21
CA THR A 289 9.78 13.17 10.43
C THR A 289 9.20 13.02 9.04
N GLY A 290 8.52 14.07 8.55
CA GLY A 290 8.13 14.23 7.15
C GLY A 290 9.00 15.28 6.47
N ASN A 291 8.83 15.44 5.16
CA ASN A 291 9.47 16.47 4.37
C ASN A 291 8.42 17.41 3.76
N LEU A 292 8.65 18.70 3.87
CA LEU A 292 7.92 19.73 3.14
C LEU A 292 8.84 20.34 2.08
N THR A 293 8.46 20.24 0.81
CA THR A 293 9.10 20.99 -0.27
C THR A 293 8.40 22.33 -0.44
N VAL A 294 9.09 23.42 -0.17
CA VAL A 294 8.63 24.79 -0.44
C VAL A 294 9.12 25.19 -1.82
N THR A 295 8.21 25.67 -2.67
CA THR A 295 8.54 26.12 -4.03
C THR A 295 8.18 27.57 -4.21
N SER A 296 8.89 28.26 -5.06
CA SER A 296 8.52 29.61 -5.55
C SER A 296 7.38 29.54 -6.56
N GLU A 297 7.06 28.35 -7.02
CA GLU A 297 5.98 28.11 -7.98
C GLU A 297 4.61 28.49 -7.41
N LYS A 298 3.87 29.27 -8.18
CA LYS A 298 2.45 29.54 -7.95
C LYS A 298 1.62 28.52 -8.72
N THR A 299 0.84 27.71 -8.02
CA THR A 299 -0.09 26.77 -8.65
C THR A 299 -1.26 27.53 -9.30
N LEU A 300 -1.47 27.29 -10.57
CA LEU A 300 -2.64 27.76 -11.32
C LEU A 300 -3.77 26.75 -11.26
N TRP A 301 -3.43 25.46 -11.35
CA TRP A 301 -4.38 24.35 -11.26
C TRP A 301 -3.70 23.10 -10.71
N GLU A 302 -4.44 22.29 -9.96
CA GLU A 302 -4.01 21.00 -9.42
C GLU A 302 -5.19 20.03 -9.42
N GLY A 303 -4.92 18.76 -9.76
CA GLY A 303 -5.91 17.69 -9.83
C GLY A 303 -5.30 16.41 -10.43
N HIS A 304 -6.12 15.58 -11.07
CA HIS A 304 -5.70 14.38 -11.79
C HIS A 304 -6.66 14.18 -12.96
N SER A 305 -6.46 14.95 -14.04
CA SER A 305 -7.40 15.01 -15.17
C SER A 305 -6.90 14.18 -16.34
N TYR A 306 -7.61 13.10 -16.69
CA TYR A 306 -7.29 12.27 -17.84
C TYR A 306 -7.41 13.04 -19.14
N VAL A 307 -6.51 12.79 -20.10
CA VAL A 307 -6.51 13.41 -21.43
C VAL A 307 -6.36 12.37 -22.53
N SER A 308 -7.32 12.37 -23.46
CA SER A 308 -7.25 11.57 -24.67
C SER A 308 -8.03 12.18 -25.82
N TRP A 309 -7.34 12.58 -26.90
CA TRP A 309 -8.00 13.06 -28.12
C TRP A 309 -8.77 11.97 -28.89
N GLU A 310 -8.63 10.68 -28.49
CA GLU A 310 -9.42 9.58 -29.07
C GLU A 310 -10.85 9.53 -28.54
N LEU A 311 -11.14 10.27 -27.47
CA LEU A 311 -12.49 10.38 -26.94
C LEU A 311 -13.43 11.14 -27.88
N PRO A 312 -14.74 10.88 -27.82
CA PRO A 312 -15.74 11.56 -28.66
C PRO A 312 -15.70 13.09 -28.50
N ASP A 313 -16.18 13.80 -29.54
CA ASP A 313 -16.36 15.24 -29.44
C ASP A 313 -17.36 15.60 -28.33
N GLY A 314 -16.97 16.56 -27.49
CA GLY A 314 -17.75 16.97 -26.33
C GLY A 314 -17.41 16.22 -25.03
N ASP A 315 -16.57 15.19 -25.07
CA ASP A 315 -16.07 14.56 -23.84
C ASP A 315 -15.13 15.53 -23.12
N PRO A 316 -15.32 15.79 -21.79
CA PRO A 316 -14.51 16.73 -21.02
C PRO A 316 -13.04 16.32 -20.93
N ASN A 317 -12.73 15.03 -21.12
CA ASN A 317 -11.37 14.49 -21.06
C ASN A 317 -10.69 14.46 -22.44
N LYS A 318 -11.37 14.94 -23.51
CA LYS A 318 -10.76 15.00 -24.84
C LYS A 318 -9.61 15.98 -24.92
N ILE A 319 -9.71 17.08 -24.19
CA ILE A 319 -8.70 18.13 -24.03
C ILE A 319 -8.79 18.73 -22.64
N PHE A 320 -7.67 18.85 -21.96
CA PHE A 320 -7.60 19.59 -20.72
C PHE A 320 -7.62 21.09 -20.97
N GLN A 321 -8.51 21.84 -20.32
CA GLN A 321 -8.67 23.30 -20.50
C GLN A 321 -9.07 24.02 -19.18
N SER A 322 -8.76 23.42 -18.03
CA SER A 322 -9.13 23.98 -16.71
C SER A 322 -8.26 25.17 -16.32
N THR A 323 -7.14 25.43 -17.00
CA THR A 323 -6.30 26.62 -16.81
C THR A 323 -6.83 27.79 -17.65
N VAL A 324 -7.94 28.35 -17.21
CA VAL A 324 -8.64 29.43 -17.93
C VAL A 324 -7.83 30.71 -18.07
N SER A 325 -8.11 31.52 -19.09
CA SER A 325 -7.37 32.72 -19.47
C SER A 325 -7.20 33.72 -18.32
N SER A 326 -8.19 33.85 -17.44
CA SER A 326 -8.11 34.77 -16.29
C SER A 326 -6.97 34.48 -15.33
N MET A 327 -6.51 33.22 -15.26
CA MET A 327 -5.36 32.81 -14.45
C MET A 327 -4.05 33.40 -14.99
N PHE A 328 -3.99 33.69 -16.29
CA PHE A 328 -2.82 34.25 -16.98
C PHE A 328 -2.82 35.78 -17.03
N ASN A 329 -3.87 36.48 -16.59
CA ASN A 329 -3.94 37.95 -16.64
C ASN A 329 -2.76 38.62 -15.89
N ASN A 330 -2.33 38.03 -14.79
CA ASN A 330 -1.24 38.54 -13.93
C ASN A 330 0.05 37.67 -14.08
N VAL A 331 0.16 36.88 -15.13
CA VAL A 331 1.38 36.13 -15.45
C VAL A 331 2.17 36.92 -16.48
N ASN A 332 3.39 37.30 -16.13
CA ASN A 332 4.23 38.09 -17.01
C ASN A 332 4.86 37.28 -18.12
N VAL A 333 5.19 37.92 -19.23
CA VAL A 333 6.08 37.36 -20.24
C VAL A 333 7.45 37.10 -19.60
N GLY A 334 8.07 35.97 -19.94
CA GLY A 334 9.31 35.49 -19.33
C GLY A 334 9.12 34.56 -18.14
N THR A 335 7.88 34.41 -17.66
CA THR A 335 7.56 33.46 -16.58
C THR A 335 7.70 32.01 -17.07
N HIS A 336 8.28 31.15 -16.27
CA HIS A 336 8.29 29.72 -16.49
C HIS A 336 6.92 29.13 -16.19
N VAL A 337 6.36 28.41 -17.15
CA VAL A 337 5.11 27.66 -16.99
C VAL A 337 5.46 26.18 -16.98
N ARG A 338 4.96 25.43 -15.98
CA ARG A 338 5.21 23.98 -15.85
C ARG A 338 3.90 23.23 -15.86
N VAL A 339 3.81 22.21 -16.72
CA VAL A 339 2.72 21.24 -16.78
C VAL A 339 3.24 19.91 -16.27
N TYR A 340 2.77 19.49 -15.11
CA TYR A 340 3.08 18.20 -14.51
C TYR A 340 2.08 17.17 -15.01
N TYR A 341 2.58 16.02 -15.42
CA TYR A 341 1.77 14.93 -15.96
C TYR A 341 2.25 13.56 -15.51
N SER A 342 1.32 12.62 -15.41
CA SER A 342 1.58 11.20 -15.17
C SER A 342 0.94 10.33 -16.25
N LEU A 343 1.55 9.18 -16.54
CA LEU A 343 1.09 8.29 -17.60
C LEU A 343 -0.09 7.43 -17.10
N LYS A 344 -1.08 7.24 -17.96
CA LYS A 344 -2.15 6.27 -17.70
C LYS A 344 -1.69 4.87 -18.09
N SER A 345 -1.64 3.98 -17.14
CA SER A 345 -1.32 2.58 -17.38
C SER A 345 -2.36 1.91 -18.27
N GLY A 346 -1.89 1.12 -19.24
CA GLY A 346 -2.73 0.33 -20.15
C GLY A 346 -3.07 1.00 -21.48
N ASP A 347 -2.79 2.29 -21.65
CA ASP A 347 -2.93 2.95 -22.94
C ASP A 347 -1.78 2.54 -23.88
N SER A 348 -2.07 2.42 -25.17
CA SER A 348 -1.14 1.85 -26.16
C SER A 348 0.01 2.78 -26.54
N TYR A 349 -0.17 4.09 -26.33
CA TYR A 349 0.84 5.12 -26.56
C TYR A 349 0.54 6.35 -25.70
N HIS A 350 1.54 7.22 -25.53
CA HIS A 350 1.41 8.43 -24.72
C HIS A 350 1.99 9.61 -25.48
N GLN A 351 1.17 10.62 -25.72
CA GLN A 351 1.56 11.84 -26.43
C GLN A 351 0.94 13.06 -25.79
N ILE A 352 1.68 14.17 -25.77
CA ILE A 352 1.25 15.46 -25.20
C ILE A 352 1.56 16.59 -26.16
N GLN A 353 0.69 17.63 -26.20
CA GLN A 353 0.92 18.89 -26.89
C GLN A 353 0.25 20.05 -26.16
N LEU A 354 0.78 21.26 -26.33
CA LEU A 354 0.26 22.48 -25.69
C LEU A 354 -0.40 23.38 -26.75
N MET A 355 -1.62 23.82 -26.45
CA MET A 355 -2.44 24.59 -27.38
C MET A 355 -3.45 25.45 -26.63
N THR A 356 -4.38 26.00 -27.38
CA THR A 356 -5.58 26.68 -26.85
C THR A 356 -6.84 25.81 -27.13
N PRO A 357 -7.98 26.10 -26.50
CA PRO A 357 -9.26 25.44 -26.80
C PRO A 357 -9.68 25.54 -28.26
N SER A 358 -9.19 26.51 -29.01
CA SER A 358 -9.42 26.64 -30.46
C SER A 358 -8.47 25.79 -31.32
N TRP A 359 -7.75 24.84 -30.70
CA TRP A 359 -6.78 23.94 -31.36
C TRP A 359 -5.59 24.68 -32.03
N THR A 360 -5.30 25.90 -31.55
CA THR A 360 -4.12 26.66 -32.02
C THR A 360 -2.92 26.25 -31.15
N LEU A 361 -1.88 25.69 -31.75
CA LEU A 361 -0.65 25.30 -31.05
C LEU A 361 0.05 26.53 -30.50
N LEU A 362 0.57 26.44 -29.29
CA LEU A 362 1.56 27.37 -28.78
C LEU A 362 2.88 27.20 -29.54
N SER A 363 3.72 28.21 -29.51
CA SER A 363 5.03 28.20 -30.21
C SER A 363 5.91 27.02 -29.77
N VAL A 364 5.77 26.61 -28.51
CA VAL A 364 6.47 25.47 -27.89
C VAL A 364 5.62 24.20 -27.83
N GLY A 365 4.38 24.27 -28.34
CA GLY A 365 3.32 23.28 -28.12
C GLY A 365 3.38 22.05 -29.01
N THR A 366 4.41 21.90 -29.86
CA THR A 366 4.53 20.75 -30.79
C THR A 366 4.43 19.41 -30.06
N LYS A 367 3.65 18.51 -30.64
CA LYS A 367 3.43 17.16 -30.13
C LYS A 367 4.73 16.45 -29.77
N ARG A 368 4.75 15.79 -28.60
CA ARG A 368 5.85 14.99 -28.09
C ARG A 368 5.36 13.63 -27.61
N ASP A 369 6.16 12.59 -27.86
CA ASP A 369 6.00 11.32 -27.19
C ASP A 369 6.54 11.42 -25.76
N ILE A 370 5.83 10.82 -24.80
CA ILE A 370 6.22 10.79 -23.38
C ILE A 370 6.28 9.33 -22.93
N ALA A 371 7.38 8.96 -22.27
CA ALA A 371 7.66 7.58 -21.85
C ALA A 371 7.62 7.37 -20.32
N ALA A 372 7.51 8.44 -19.56
CA ALA A 372 7.45 8.43 -18.10
C ALA A 372 6.66 9.64 -17.60
N ASP A 373 6.24 9.60 -16.34
CA ASP A 373 5.74 10.76 -15.63
C ASP A 373 6.76 11.89 -15.70
N GLY A 374 6.30 13.14 -15.80
CA GLY A 374 7.22 14.23 -16.04
C GLY A 374 6.64 15.62 -15.94
N VAL A 375 7.44 16.56 -16.40
CA VAL A 375 7.11 17.99 -16.43
C VAL A 375 7.44 18.55 -17.82
N TRP A 376 6.47 19.22 -18.41
CA TRP A 376 6.74 20.05 -19.57
C TRP A 376 6.90 21.51 -19.10
N GLU A 377 8.12 22.00 -19.13
CA GLU A 377 8.43 23.38 -18.81
C GLU A 377 8.64 24.21 -20.09
N PHE A 378 8.14 25.44 -20.07
CA PHE A 378 8.38 26.44 -21.12
C PHE A 378 8.37 27.85 -20.56
N VAL A 379 9.05 28.75 -21.25
CA VAL A 379 9.03 30.18 -20.94
C VAL A 379 7.91 30.84 -21.73
N LEU A 380 6.98 31.49 -21.02
CA LEU A 380 5.84 32.17 -21.62
C LEU A 380 6.31 33.40 -22.42
N ASN A 381 6.17 33.36 -23.74
CA ASN A 381 6.41 34.48 -24.60
C ASN A 381 5.12 35.33 -24.81
N GLU A 382 5.23 36.47 -25.47
CA GLU A 382 4.13 37.41 -25.67
C GLU A 382 3.03 36.81 -26.58
N ASP A 383 3.42 36.12 -27.66
CA ASP A 383 2.49 35.54 -28.61
C ASP A 383 1.67 34.41 -27.97
N ASP A 384 2.32 33.50 -27.26
CA ASP A 384 1.66 32.41 -26.55
C ASP A 384 0.74 32.92 -25.45
N ARG A 385 1.18 33.94 -24.68
CA ARG A 385 0.35 34.58 -23.66
C ARG A 385 -0.91 35.20 -24.27
N ASN A 386 -0.77 35.92 -25.39
CA ASN A 386 -1.88 36.52 -26.09
C ASN A 386 -2.84 35.45 -26.66
N LEU A 387 -2.31 34.35 -27.21
CA LEU A 387 -3.14 33.22 -27.65
C LEU A 387 -3.96 32.63 -26.49
N ILE A 388 -3.35 32.35 -25.35
CA ILE A 388 -4.02 31.81 -24.16
C ILE A 388 -5.13 32.77 -23.69
N ILE A 389 -4.84 34.06 -23.57
CA ILE A 389 -5.81 35.06 -23.10
C ILE A 389 -6.97 35.21 -24.10
N ASN A 390 -6.68 35.34 -25.38
CA ASN A 390 -7.70 35.62 -26.40
C ASN A 390 -8.53 34.38 -26.77
N GLN A 391 -7.98 33.18 -26.62
CA GLN A 391 -8.66 31.93 -26.99
C GLN A 391 -9.12 31.12 -25.76
N GLY A 392 -9.05 31.69 -24.56
CA GLY A 392 -9.81 31.24 -23.41
C GLY A 392 -9.06 30.40 -22.38
N ALA A 393 -8.00 29.68 -22.74
CA ALA A 393 -7.20 28.88 -21.80
C ALA A 393 -5.85 28.44 -22.38
N LEU A 394 -4.92 28.06 -21.49
CA LEU A 394 -3.88 27.08 -21.85
C LEU A 394 -4.56 25.71 -21.86
N ALA A 395 -4.60 25.08 -23.04
CA ALA A 395 -5.14 23.77 -23.22
C ALA A 395 -4.02 22.74 -23.44
N ILE A 396 -4.23 21.53 -22.94
CA ILE A 396 -3.30 20.43 -23.05
C ILE A 396 -4.06 19.27 -23.71
N ALA A 397 -3.58 18.82 -24.86
CA ALA A 397 -4.18 17.73 -25.61
C ALA A 397 -3.17 16.60 -25.80
N GLY A 398 -3.67 15.42 -26.14
CA GLY A 398 -2.84 14.25 -26.37
C GLY A 398 -3.58 12.96 -26.09
N HIS A 399 -2.85 11.93 -25.70
CA HIS A 399 -3.42 10.63 -25.39
C HIS A 399 -2.66 9.94 -24.26
N GLY A 400 -3.40 9.26 -23.37
CA GLY A 400 -2.87 8.27 -22.43
C GLY A 400 -2.19 8.85 -21.21
N PHE A 401 -2.51 10.07 -20.77
CA PHE A 401 -1.91 10.68 -19.60
C PHE A 401 -2.92 11.46 -18.76
N TYR A 402 -2.52 11.79 -17.55
CA TYR A 402 -3.22 12.73 -16.66
C TYR A 402 -2.45 14.04 -16.61
N VAL A 403 -3.16 15.16 -16.60
CA VAL A 403 -2.60 16.44 -16.12
C VAL A 403 -2.79 16.46 -14.61
N ASP A 404 -1.69 16.63 -13.88
CA ASP A 404 -1.70 16.60 -12.41
C ASP A 404 -1.61 18.01 -11.81
N ARG A 405 -0.86 18.90 -12.44
CA ARG A 405 -0.68 20.27 -11.95
C ARG A 405 -0.17 21.21 -13.06
N VAL A 406 -0.59 22.48 -13.00
CA VAL A 406 -0.02 23.56 -13.81
C VAL A 406 0.43 24.68 -12.88
N THR A 407 1.69 25.12 -13.03
CA THR A 407 2.30 26.16 -12.19
C THR A 407 2.97 27.24 -13.03
N VAL A 408 3.27 28.36 -12.38
CA VAL A 408 4.07 29.48 -12.92
C VAL A 408 5.10 29.92 -11.90
N GLU A 409 6.30 30.31 -12.36
CA GLU A 409 7.42 30.79 -11.52
C GLU A 409 8.15 31.95 -12.17
#